data_409e2abb2c69166b6a1c931baa4a9166
#
_entry.id   409e2abb2c69166b6a1c931baa4a9166
#
_cell.length_a   1.000
_cell.length_b   1.000
_cell.length_c   1.000
_cell.angle_alpha   90.00
_cell.angle_beta   90.00
_cell.angle_gamma   90.00
#
_symmetry.space_group_name_H-M   'P 1'
#
loop_
_entity.id
_entity.type
_entity.pdbx_description
1 polymer ?
#
loop_
_entity_poly.entity_id
_entity_poly.type
_entity_poly.pdbx_seq_one_letter_code
_entity_poly.pdbx_strand_id
1 'polypeptide(L)'
;MSTGWQLVLRSKNVYGPYERRVVMDQGKSSTNGPHQGAWVNTQTGQDWFLHFQDKGPYGRVLHLQPMQWRDNWPVIGIDKNGNGKGEPVASYKKPDVGRSYPINSPAESDEFNGNTLGLQWQWMANPAEAWYYMNPAKGALRLYSVMMPDKQNLWCAGNVLLQKFPADEFMVTTKVDFVPNSKLKDEKAGLTIMGLDYAAIAVESSTDGNYLVYKECKDAGKGGTEDEKKIIRLSSSIIYLGVKIEASAKCHFGYSLNGIDYVWLVDEFQARVGQWIGAKVGLFCIRESKSNDPGYADFDWFRVGALTK
;
A
#
# COMPACT_ATOMS: atom_id res chain seq x y z
N MET A 1 12.45 2.26 21.51
CA MET A 1 12.51 1.62 20.18
C MET A 1 13.78 0.79 20.13
N SER A 2 13.70 -0.48 19.79
CA SER A 2 14.90 -1.30 19.61
C SER A 2 15.66 -0.78 18.39
N THR A 3 16.86 -0.30 18.60
CA THR A 3 17.80 -0.09 17.51
C THR A 3 18.23 -1.46 17.02
N GLY A 4 17.91 -1.81 15.78
CA GLY A 4 18.38 -3.04 15.17
C GLY A 4 19.85 -2.92 14.74
N TRP A 5 20.46 -4.05 14.50
CA TRP A 5 21.81 -4.15 13.93
C TRP A 5 21.88 -5.37 13.02
N GLN A 6 22.83 -5.35 12.07
CA GLN A 6 23.11 -6.52 11.25
C GLN A 6 24.22 -7.34 11.91
N LEU A 7 23.86 -8.54 12.32
CA LEU A 7 24.78 -9.54 12.85
C LEU A 7 25.14 -10.53 11.73
N VAL A 8 26.41 -10.89 11.63
CA VAL A 8 26.89 -11.95 10.75
C VAL A 8 27.53 -13.04 11.59
N LEU A 9 27.21 -14.27 11.26
CA LEU A 9 27.78 -15.48 11.82
C LEU A 9 28.58 -16.19 10.74
N ARG A 10 29.81 -16.61 11.04
CA ARG A 10 30.63 -17.41 10.12
C ARG A 10 31.23 -18.63 10.80
N SER A 11 31.37 -19.70 10.04
CA SER A 11 32.04 -20.94 10.49
C SER A 11 32.61 -21.67 9.30
N LYS A 12 33.63 -22.51 9.54
CA LYS A 12 34.12 -23.48 8.56
C LYS A 12 33.28 -24.73 8.48
N ASN A 13 32.38 -24.96 9.44
CA ASN A 13 31.48 -26.11 9.50
C ASN A 13 30.06 -25.64 9.82
N VAL A 14 29.07 -26.21 9.16
CA VAL A 14 27.66 -25.88 9.36
C VAL A 14 27.18 -26.07 10.79
N TYR A 15 27.83 -26.95 11.56
CA TYR A 15 27.53 -27.19 12.96
C TYR A 15 28.32 -26.29 13.92
N GLY A 16 29.18 -25.39 13.39
CA GLY A 16 30.01 -24.49 14.20
C GLY A 16 31.41 -25.07 14.53
N PRO A 17 32.15 -24.45 15.46
CA PRO A 17 31.73 -23.24 16.19
C PRO A 17 31.59 -22.01 15.28
N TYR A 18 30.69 -21.10 15.68
CA TYR A 18 30.47 -19.85 14.94
C TYR A 18 31.14 -18.67 15.60
N GLU A 19 31.85 -17.91 14.81
CA GLU A 19 32.25 -16.55 15.13
C GLU A 19 31.12 -15.59 14.81
N ARG A 20 30.90 -14.58 15.65
CA ARG A 20 29.86 -13.57 15.45
C ARG A 20 30.43 -12.16 15.44
N ARG A 21 29.90 -11.29 14.57
CA ARG A 21 30.25 -9.88 14.51
C ARG A 21 29.06 -9.03 14.13
N VAL A 22 28.83 -7.91 14.83
CA VAL A 22 27.95 -6.85 14.37
C VAL A 22 28.69 -6.06 13.30
N VAL A 23 28.16 -6.02 12.08
CA VAL A 23 28.79 -5.44 10.89
C VAL A 23 28.15 -4.13 10.44
N MET A 24 26.97 -3.82 10.95
CA MET A 24 26.29 -2.55 10.79
C MET A 24 25.35 -2.29 11.98
N ASP A 25 25.33 -1.09 12.48
CA ASP A 25 24.30 -0.60 13.39
C ASP A 25 23.84 0.81 13.01
N GLN A 26 22.83 1.34 13.67
CA GLN A 26 22.29 2.66 13.36
C GLN A 26 23.33 3.77 13.51
N GLY A 27 24.20 3.69 14.53
CA GLY A 27 25.15 4.74 14.86
C GLY A 27 24.45 6.10 15.02
N LYS A 28 24.97 7.10 14.31
CA LYS A 28 24.40 8.47 14.28
C LYS A 28 23.46 8.72 13.09
N SER A 29 23.11 7.68 12.31
CA SER A 29 22.22 7.83 11.17
C SER A 29 20.77 7.95 11.62
N SER A 30 19.90 8.51 10.75
CA SER A 30 18.45 8.53 10.94
C SER A 30 17.77 7.20 10.57
N THR A 31 18.51 6.24 10.00
CA THR A 31 18.00 4.93 9.58
C THR A 31 18.10 3.95 10.74
N ASN A 32 16.99 3.75 11.47
CA ASN A 32 16.96 2.82 12.59
C ASN A 32 16.78 1.38 12.12
N GLY A 33 17.13 0.43 13.00
CA GLY A 33 16.79 -0.97 12.88
C GLY A 33 17.34 -1.70 11.66
N PRO A 34 18.62 -1.48 11.21
CA PRO A 34 19.20 -2.25 10.13
C PRO A 34 19.27 -3.73 10.50
N HIS A 35 18.41 -4.55 9.94
CA HIS A 35 18.34 -6.00 10.13
C HIS A 35 17.55 -6.64 8.98
N GLN A 36 17.56 -7.98 8.90
CA GLN A 36 16.85 -8.75 7.87
C GLN A 36 17.14 -8.24 6.45
N GLY A 37 18.43 -8.14 6.12
CA GLY A 37 18.85 -7.66 4.82
C GLY A 37 19.35 -8.77 3.90
N ALA A 38 19.73 -8.36 2.71
CA ALA A 38 20.30 -9.21 1.69
C ALA A 38 21.57 -8.61 1.10
N TRP A 39 22.58 -9.43 0.96
CA TRP A 39 23.78 -9.11 0.19
C TRP A 39 23.53 -9.30 -1.29
N VAL A 40 23.92 -8.34 -2.11
CA VAL A 40 23.76 -8.34 -3.57
C VAL A 40 25.07 -7.91 -4.23
N ASN A 41 25.49 -8.65 -5.26
CA ASN A 41 26.61 -8.27 -6.11
C ASN A 41 26.10 -7.61 -7.39
N THR A 42 26.84 -6.59 -7.85
CA THR A 42 26.65 -6.07 -9.21
C THR A 42 27.41 -6.90 -10.25
N GLN A 43 27.08 -6.74 -11.52
CA GLN A 43 27.77 -7.38 -12.64
C GLN A 43 29.24 -6.94 -12.75
N THR A 44 29.60 -5.79 -12.18
CA THR A 44 30.96 -5.26 -12.14
C THR A 44 31.72 -5.64 -10.86
N GLY A 45 31.14 -6.51 -10.01
CA GLY A 45 31.80 -7.03 -8.82
C GLY A 45 31.75 -6.11 -7.60
N GLN A 46 30.85 -5.14 -7.55
CA GLN A 46 30.61 -4.35 -6.36
C GLN A 46 29.64 -5.08 -5.42
N ASP A 47 29.91 -4.98 -4.13
CA ASP A 47 29.03 -5.53 -3.08
C ASP A 47 28.13 -4.46 -2.51
N TRP A 48 26.87 -4.81 -2.32
CA TRP A 48 25.83 -3.94 -1.77
C TRP A 48 24.96 -4.73 -0.80
N PHE A 49 24.29 -4.01 0.10
CA PHE A 49 23.41 -4.60 1.09
C PHE A 49 22.04 -3.90 1.09
N LEU A 50 20.98 -4.66 0.90
CA LEU A 50 19.61 -4.19 1.03
C LEU A 50 19.10 -4.48 2.44
N HIS A 51 18.46 -3.52 3.06
CA HIS A 51 17.74 -3.71 4.32
C HIS A 51 16.51 -2.81 4.34
N PHE A 52 15.69 -2.91 5.35
CA PHE A 52 14.56 -2.02 5.51
C PHE A 52 14.61 -1.23 6.82
N GLN A 53 13.86 -0.15 6.84
CA GLN A 53 13.50 0.62 8.01
C GLN A 53 11.99 0.58 8.19
N ASP A 54 11.51 0.23 9.38
CA ASP A 54 10.09 0.31 9.72
C ASP A 54 9.68 1.77 9.93
N LYS A 55 8.70 2.23 9.16
CA LYS A 55 8.19 3.60 9.15
C LYS A 55 6.70 3.67 9.54
N GLY A 56 6.24 2.72 10.34
CA GLY A 56 4.85 2.70 10.80
C GLY A 56 3.84 2.58 9.64
N PRO A 57 2.89 3.51 9.49
CA PRO A 57 1.89 3.46 8.42
C PRO A 57 2.47 3.42 7.00
N TYR A 58 3.68 3.92 6.79
CA TYR A 58 4.38 3.87 5.50
C TYR A 58 5.08 2.54 5.24
N GLY A 59 5.06 1.63 6.20
CA GLY A 59 5.59 0.29 6.09
C GLY A 59 7.10 0.19 6.19
N ARG A 60 7.66 -0.77 5.47
CA ARG A 60 9.08 -1.11 5.48
C ARG A 60 9.77 -0.47 4.28
N VAL A 61 10.34 0.71 4.49
CA VAL A 61 11.07 1.46 3.47
C VAL A 61 12.43 0.81 3.24
N LEU A 62 12.74 0.50 1.99
CA LEU A 62 13.99 -0.16 1.60
C LEU A 62 15.15 0.84 1.50
N HIS A 63 16.30 0.41 1.98
CA HIS A 63 17.56 1.13 1.88
C HIS A 63 18.62 0.26 1.20
N LEU A 64 19.44 0.89 0.37
CA LEU A 64 20.60 0.27 -0.25
C LEU A 64 21.86 0.85 0.36
N GLN A 65 22.72 -0.01 0.91
CA GLN A 65 23.96 0.38 1.56
C GLN A 65 25.18 -0.12 0.77
N PRO A 66 26.26 0.68 0.67
CA PRO A 66 27.54 0.16 0.19
C PRO A 66 28.04 -0.94 1.13
N MET A 67 28.72 -1.92 0.59
CA MET A 67 29.32 -3.00 1.37
C MET A 67 30.73 -3.29 0.87
N GLN A 68 31.64 -3.62 1.79
CA GLN A 68 33.01 -4.00 1.49
C GLN A 68 33.44 -5.17 2.38
N TRP A 69 34.24 -6.06 1.84
CA TRP A 69 34.86 -7.12 2.63
C TRP A 69 36.18 -6.66 3.23
N ARG A 70 36.32 -6.86 4.54
CA ARG A 70 37.58 -6.58 5.30
C ARG A 70 37.82 -7.75 6.24
N ASP A 71 38.99 -8.37 6.15
CA ASP A 71 39.37 -9.54 6.96
C ASP A 71 38.32 -10.68 6.93
N ASN A 72 37.74 -10.92 5.74
CA ASN A 72 36.65 -11.88 5.53
C ASN A 72 35.38 -11.60 6.35
N TRP A 73 35.13 -10.33 6.69
CA TRP A 73 33.91 -9.85 7.27
C TRP A 73 33.28 -8.76 6.37
N PRO A 74 31.98 -8.77 6.16
CA PRO A 74 31.34 -7.65 5.48
C PRO A 74 31.34 -6.43 6.42
N VAL A 75 31.68 -5.28 5.90
CA VAL A 75 31.47 -3.98 6.52
C VAL A 75 30.39 -3.28 5.71
N ILE A 76 29.23 -3.07 6.31
CA ILE A 76 28.02 -2.58 5.62
C ILE A 76 27.78 -1.12 6.00
N GLY A 77 27.54 -0.25 5.01
CA GLY A 77 27.51 1.20 5.22
C GLY A 77 28.89 1.79 5.29
N ILE A 78 29.08 2.86 6.07
CA ILE A 78 30.37 3.54 6.24
C ILE A 78 30.92 3.31 7.64
N ASP A 79 32.06 2.66 7.73
CA ASP A 79 32.81 2.49 8.96
C ASP A 79 33.68 3.73 9.23
N LYS A 80 33.14 4.68 10.00
CA LYS A 80 33.80 5.94 10.32
C LYS A 80 34.97 5.79 11.34
N ASN A 81 34.93 4.73 12.12
CA ASN A 81 35.85 4.54 13.25
C ASN A 81 36.91 3.47 12.98
N GLY A 82 36.87 2.79 11.82
CA GLY A 82 37.82 1.73 11.49
C GLY A 82 37.65 0.43 12.29
N ASN A 83 36.54 0.25 13.00
CA ASN A 83 36.32 -0.88 13.90
C ASN A 83 35.61 -2.09 13.24
N GLY A 84 35.37 -2.03 11.94
CA GLY A 84 34.74 -3.10 11.18
C GLY A 84 33.22 -3.11 11.28
N LYS A 85 32.59 -2.05 11.82
CA LYS A 85 31.15 -1.88 11.95
C LYS A 85 30.73 -0.58 11.26
N GLY A 86 29.88 -0.69 10.22
CA GLY A 86 29.43 0.48 9.47
C GLY A 86 28.15 1.09 10.03
N GLU A 87 27.85 2.29 9.55
CA GLU A 87 26.61 3.01 9.78
C GLU A 87 25.88 3.20 8.45
N PRO A 88 24.52 3.15 8.42
CA PRO A 88 23.77 3.43 7.21
C PRO A 88 24.06 4.83 6.64
N VAL A 89 24.05 4.93 5.30
CA VAL A 89 24.19 6.19 4.60
C VAL A 89 22.84 6.63 4.03
N ALA A 90 22.54 7.93 4.10
CA ALA A 90 21.35 8.52 3.48
C ALA A 90 21.55 8.78 1.98
N SER A 91 22.79 8.93 1.54
CA SER A 91 23.16 9.20 0.15
C SER A 91 24.50 8.55 -0.18
N TYR A 92 24.61 7.98 -1.35
CA TYR A 92 25.83 7.38 -1.88
C TYR A 92 25.84 7.40 -3.40
N LYS A 93 27.01 7.16 -4.02
CA LYS A 93 27.06 6.97 -5.48
C LYS A 93 26.24 5.74 -5.89
N LYS A 94 25.63 5.78 -7.08
CA LYS A 94 24.89 4.63 -7.62
C LYS A 94 25.79 3.40 -7.78
N PRO A 95 25.24 2.18 -7.60
CA PRO A 95 25.90 0.95 -7.99
C PRO A 95 26.36 0.99 -9.45
N ASP A 96 27.59 0.54 -9.71
CA ASP A 96 28.01 0.28 -11.07
C ASP A 96 27.49 -1.10 -11.49
N VAL A 97 26.61 -1.10 -12.49
CA VAL A 97 26.02 -2.32 -13.07
C VAL A 97 26.45 -2.53 -14.53
N GLY A 98 27.56 -1.86 -14.93
CA GLY A 98 28.14 -1.98 -16.28
C GLY A 98 27.40 -1.18 -17.36
N ARG A 99 26.29 -0.51 -17.03
CA ARG A 99 25.52 0.34 -17.93
C ARG A 99 24.72 1.38 -17.17
N SER A 100 24.34 2.46 -17.85
CA SER A 100 23.46 3.48 -17.30
C SER A 100 21.99 3.12 -17.51
N TYR A 101 21.17 3.41 -16.52
CA TYR A 101 19.71 3.33 -16.59
C TYR A 101 19.13 4.71 -16.31
N PRO A 102 18.01 5.09 -16.97
CA PRO A 102 17.29 6.30 -16.59
C PRO A 102 16.82 6.22 -15.14
N ILE A 103 16.67 7.37 -14.52
CA ILE A 103 16.00 7.46 -13.22
C ILE A 103 14.52 7.14 -13.47
N ASN A 104 14.00 6.16 -12.75
CA ASN A 104 12.62 5.76 -12.84
C ASN A 104 12.06 5.44 -11.45
N SER A 105 10.77 5.71 -11.25
CA SER A 105 10.00 5.36 -10.05
C SER A 105 9.06 4.20 -10.36
N PRO A 106 8.71 3.37 -9.38
CA PRO A 106 7.60 2.44 -9.54
C PRO A 106 6.32 3.15 -9.97
N ALA A 107 5.48 2.50 -10.75
CA ALA A 107 4.17 3.05 -11.10
C ALA A 107 3.30 3.20 -9.85
N GLU A 108 2.54 4.28 -9.80
CA GLU A 108 1.65 4.64 -8.68
C GLU A 108 0.23 4.83 -9.21
N SER A 109 0.08 5.63 -10.27
CA SER A 109 -1.20 5.85 -10.95
C SER A 109 -1.48 4.74 -11.95
N ASP A 110 -2.77 4.54 -12.27
CA ASP A 110 -3.23 3.63 -13.29
C ASP A 110 -4.46 4.22 -13.99
N GLU A 111 -4.41 4.33 -15.31
CA GLU A 111 -5.53 4.77 -16.15
C GLU A 111 -6.35 3.57 -16.67
N PHE A 112 -6.02 2.36 -16.23
CA PHE A 112 -6.69 1.11 -16.57
C PHE A 112 -6.88 0.85 -18.08
N ASN A 113 -6.03 1.42 -18.91
CA ASN A 113 -6.07 1.27 -20.37
C ASN A 113 -5.45 -0.03 -20.90
N GLY A 114 -4.80 -0.79 -20.01
CA GLY A 114 -4.14 -2.05 -20.33
C GLY A 114 -5.05 -3.27 -20.22
N ASN A 115 -4.51 -4.43 -20.61
CA ASN A 115 -5.20 -5.73 -20.49
C ASN A 115 -4.94 -6.43 -19.15
N THR A 116 -4.01 -5.92 -18.35
CA THR A 116 -3.58 -6.50 -17.06
C THR A 116 -3.36 -5.40 -16.04
N LEU A 117 -3.55 -5.73 -14.77
CA LEU A 117 -3.19 -4.85 -13.67
C LEU A 117 -1.67 -4.65 -13.61
N GLY A 118 -1.24 -3.44 -13.27
CA GLY A 118 0.16 -3.11 -13.04
C GLY A 118 0.73 -3.80 -11.79
N LEU A 119 2.06 -3.89 -11.70
CA LEU A 119 2.77 -4.56 -10.60
C LEU A 119 2.61 -3.87 -9.24
N GLN A 120 2.15 -2.62 -9.21
CA GLN A 120 1.84 -1.87 -7.99
C GLN A 120 0.63 -2.43 -7.24
N TRP A 121 -0.26 -3.15 -7.92
CA TRP A 121 -1.49 -3.67 -7.36
C TRP A 121 -1.32 -4.98 -6.60
N GLN A 122 -2.02 -5.10 -5.50
CA GLN A 122 -2.06 -6.28 -4.63
C GLN A 122 -3.48 -6.53 -4.18
N TRP A 123 -3.93 -7.77 -4.31
CA TRP A 123 -5.18 -8.20 -3.70
C TRP A 123 -5.00 -8.47 -2.20
N MET A 124 -6.06 -8.34 -1.44
CA MET A 124 -6.03 -8.68 -0.01
C MET A 124 -5.84 -10.19 0.21
N ALA A 125 -6.34 -11.04 -0.69
CA ALA A 125 -6.12 -12.47 -0.72
C ALA A 125 -5.71 -12.95 -2.13
N ASN A 126 -5.55 -14.25 -2.32
CA ASN A 126 -5.26 -14.82 -3.65
C ASN A 126 -6.39 -14.48 -4.61
N PRO A 127 -6.09 -13.87 -5.77
CA PRO A 127 -7.12 -13.39 -6.70
C PRO A 127 -7.90 -14.53 -7.34
N ALA A 128 -9.18 -14.26 -7.61
CA ALA A 128 -10.03 -15.09 -8.46
C ALA A 128 -10.39 -14.31 -9.73
N GLU A 129 -10.45 -15.00 -10.86
CA GLU A 129 -10.79 -14.39 -12.17
C GLU A 129 -12.15 -13.69 -12.15
N ALA A 130 -13.09 -14.19 -11.36
CA ALA A 130 -14.43 -13.61 -11.23
C ALA A 130 -14.49 -12.30 -10.42
N TRP A 131 -13.37 -11.80 -9.89
CA TRP A 131 -13.38 -10.58 -9.09
C TRP A 131 -13.31 -9.32 -9.93
N TYR A 132 -12.69 -9.39 -11.11
CA TYR A 132 -12.44 -8.21 -11.92
C TYR A 132 -12.37 -8.51 -13.41
N TYR A 133 -12.45 -7.45 -14.19
CA TYR A 133 -12.23 -7.47 -15.63
C TYR A 133 -11.54 -6.17 -16.06
N MET A 134 -10.42 -6.29 -16.75
CA MET A 134 -9.81 -5.16 -17.42
C MET A 134 -10.56 -4.90 -18.73
N ASN A 135 -11.16 -3.70 -18.85
CA ASN A 135 -11.93 -3.32 -20.02
C ASN A 135 -11.19 -2.25 -20.85
N PRO A 136 -10.23 -2.64 -21.69
CA PRO A 136 -9.41 -1.68 -22.46
C PRO A 136 -10.26 -0.85 -23.46
N ALA A 137 -11.41 -1.38 -23.89
CA ALA A 137 -12.30 -0.64 -24.78
C ALA A 137 -12.98 0.56 -24.10
N LYS A 138 -13.15 0.49 -22.78
CA LYS A 138 -13.64 1.60 -21.95
C LYS A 138 -12.52 2.37 -21.24
N GLY A 139 -11.28 1.83 -21.21
CA GLY A 139 -10.21 2.33 -20.37
C GLY A 139 -10.61 2.25 -18.89
N ALA A 140 -11.07 1.11 -18.41
CA ALA A 140 -11.59 0.97 -17.06
C ALA A 140 -11.29 -0.40 -16.45
N LEU A 141 -11.07 -0.39 -15.13
CA LEU A 141 -11.07 -1.58 -14.28
C LEU A 141 -12.49 -1.82 -13.77
N ARG A 142 -13.08 -2.95 -14.14
CA ARG A 142 -14.34 -3.43 -13.55
C ARG A 142 -14.03 -4.29 -12.34
N LEU A 143 -14.59 -3.94 -11.19
CA LEU A 143 -14.68 -4.80 -10.02
C LEU A 143 -16.11 -5.31 -9.87
N TYR A 144 -16.26 -6.62 -9.83
CA TYR A 144 -17.57 -7.23 -9.53
C TYR A 144 -17.84 -7.20 -8.04
N SER A 145 -19.10 -7.05 -7.69
CA SER A 145 -19.54 -7.07 -6.30
C SER A 145 -19.41 -8.50 -5.74
N VAL A 146 -18.34 -8.74 -4.99
CA VAL A 146 -18.03 -10.05 -4.38
C VAL A 146 -18.71 -10.16 -3.03
N MET A 147 -19.31 -11.35 -2.77
CA MET A 147 -19.97 -11.61 -1.50
C MET A 147 -18.94 -11.62 -0.36
N MET A 148 -19.21 -10.83 0.66
CA MET A 148 -18.46 -10.83 1.91
C MET A 148 -18.65 -12.13 2.67
N PRO A 149 -17.64 -12.62 3.40
CA PRO A 149 -17.85 -13.63 4.42
C PRO A 149 -18.88 -13.14 5.46
N ASP A 150 -19.68 -14.05 6.01
CA ASP A 150 -20.80 -13.71 6.91
C ASP A 150 -20.37 -12.78 8.06
N LYS A 151 -21.08 -11.66 8.21
CA LYS A 151 -20.96 -10.67 9.30
C LYS A 151 -19.54 -10.16 9.59
N GLN A 152 -18.75 -9.99 8.57
CA GLN A 152 -17.39 -9.51 8.71
C GLN A 152 -17.21 -8.12 8.07
N ASN A 153 -16.20 -7.42 8.49
CA ASN A 153 -15.85 -6.10 7.98
C ASN A 153 -14.95 -6.23 6.72
N LEU A 154 -14.64 -5.10 6.08
CA LEU A 154 -13.88 -5.05 4.82
C LEU A 154 -12.48 -5.71 4.90
N TRP A 155 -11.88 -5.84 6.10
CA TRP A 155 -10.63 -6.58 6.30
C TRP A 155 -10.68 -8.02 5.81
N CYS A 156 -11.84 -8.64 5.85
CA CYS A 156 -12.06 -10.03 5.44
C CYS A 156 -12.41 -10.20 3.97
N ALA A 157 -12.59 -9.10 3.23
CA ALA A 157 -12.86 -9.11 1.80
C ALA A 157 -11.57 -9.37 1.01
N GLY A 158 -11.44 -10.58 0.45
CA GLY A 158 -10.27 -10.97 -0.33
C GLY A 158 -10.06 -10.13 -1.60
N ASN A 159 -11.13 -9.58 -2.15
CA ASN A 159 -11.16 -8.80 -3.39
C ASN A 159 -10.91 -7.29 -3.22
N VAL A 160 -10.40 -6.85 -2.10
CA VAL A 160 -9.90 -5.47 -1.96
C VAL A 160 -8.58 -5.34 -2.71
N LEU A 161 -8.51 -4.42 -3.66
CA LEU A 161 -7.36 -4.17 -4.53
C LEU A 161 -6.59 -2.96 -4.02
N LEU A 162 -5.35 -3.13 -3.62
CA LEU A 162 -4.60 -2.19 -2.81
C LEU A 162 -3.23 -1.86 -3.40
N GLN A 163 -2.72 -0.68 -3.08
CA GLN A 163 -1.32 -0.29 -3.27
C GLN A 163 -0.71 0.16 -1.93
N LYS A 164 0.61 0.03 -1.80
CA LYS A 164 1.36 0.64 -0.69
C LYS A 164 1.31 2.17 -0.80
N PHE A 165 1.45 2.86 0.33
CA PHE A 165 1.65 4.30 0.31
C PHE A 165 2.95 4.64 -0.44
N PRO A 166 2.89 5.45 -1.50
CA PRO A 166 4.05 5.76 -2.33
C PRO A 166 4.94 6.87 -1.74
N ALA A 167 4.39 7.71 -0.86
CA ALA A 167 5.05 8.88 -0.27
C ALA A 167 4.54 9.17 1.13
N ASP A 168 5.19 10.12 1.81
CA ASP A 168 4.76 10.59 3.14
C ASP A 168 3.50 11.47 3.05
N GLU A 169 3.34 12.18 1.95
CA GLU A 169 2.19 13.05 1.65
C GLU A 169 1.79 12.87 0.19
N PHE A 170 0.52 12.62 -0.07
CA PHE A 170 -0.01 12.45 -1.42
C PHE A 170 -1.54 12.51 -1.41
N MET A 171 -2.12 12.63 -2.59
CA MET A 171 -3.56 12.55 -2.81
C MET A 171 -3.87 11.44 -3.81
N VAL A 172 -4.95 10.73 -3.56
CA VAL A 172 -5.50 9.76 -4.51
C VAL A 172 -6.88 10.23 -4.95
N THR A 173 -7.15 10.09 -6.25
CA THR A 173 -8.49 10.27 -6.83
C THR A 173 -8.85 9.11 -7.73
N THR A 174 -10.13 8.82 -7.82
CA THR A 174 -10.68 7.81 -8.74
C THR A 174 -12.07 8.23 -9.20
N LYS A 175 -12.44 7.85 -10.43
CA LYS A 175 -13.81 7.99 -10.95
C LYS A 175 -14.47 6.63 -10.92
N VAL A 176 -15.64 6.57 -10.35
CA VAL A 176 -16.44 5.35 -10.17
C VAL A 176 -17.73 5.48 -10.94
N ASP A 177 -18.05 4.51 -11.79
CA ASP A 177 -19.38 4.28 -12.36
C ASP A 177 -19.97 3.02 -11.71
N PHE A 178 -20.88 3.22 -10.75
CA PHE A 178 -21.43 2.16 -9.94
C PHE A 178 -22.75 1.65 -10.52
N VAL A 179 -22.78 0.37 -10.87
CA VAL A 179 -23.93 -0.31 -11.48
C VAL A 179 -24.34 -1.49 -10.59
N PRO A 180 -25.07 -1.22 -9.50
CA PRO A 180 -25.54 -2.26 -8.61
C PRO A 180 -26.63 -3.11 -9.27
N ASN A 181 -26.78 -4.35 -8.85
CA ASN A 181 -27.92 -5.17 -9.22
C ASN A 181 -29.19 -4.61 -8.55
N SER A 182 -30.20 -4.28 -9.33
CA SER A 182 -31.46 -3.68 -8.85
C SER A 182 -32.22 -4.55 -7.83
N LYS A 183 -31.94 -5.85 -7.77
CA LYS A 183 -32.52 -6.80 -6.82
C LYS A 183 -31.76 -6.88 -5.50
N LEU A 184 -30.51 -6.40 -5.45
CA LEU A 184 -29.67 -6.37 -4.27
C LEU A 184 -29.65 -4.95 -3.67
N LYS A 185 -29.56 -4.86 -2.33
CA LYS A 185 -29.66 -3.58 -1.61
C LYS A 185 -28.51 -3.35 -0.63
N ASP A 186 -27.41 -4.00 -0.90
CA ASP A 186 -26.24 -4.05 0.01
C ASP A 186 -24.90 -4.06 -0.73
N GLU A 187 -24.94 -3.72 -2.03
CA GLU A 187 -23.72 -3.63 -2.82
C GLU A 187 -23.01 -2.31 -2.56
N LYS A 188 -21.70 -2.36 -2.40
CA LYS A 188 -20.85 -1.21 -2.06
C LYS A 188 -19.60 -1.21 -2.91
N ALA A 189 -19.23 -0.04 -3.42
CA ALA A 189 -17.97 0.13 -4.15
C ALA A 189 -17.30 1.45 -3.78
N GLY A 190 -15.99 1.47 -3.64
CA GLY A 190 -15.33 2.69 -3.22
C GLY A 190 -13.82 2.65 -3.08
N LEU A 191 -13.33 3.66 -2.36
CA LEU A 191 -11.93 3.93 -2.06
C LEU A 191 -11.69 3.70 -0.57
N THR A 192 -10.60 3.00 -0.22
CA THR A 192 -10.26 2.68 1.19
C THR A 192 -8.80 2.95 1.51
N ILE A 193 -8.54 3.31 2.77
CA ILE A 193 -7.23 3.20 3.43
C ILE A 193 -7.31 2.01 4.37
N MET A 194 -6.42 1.03 4.17
CA MET A 194 -6.43 -0.26 4.87
C MET A 194 -5.14 -0.49 5.65
N GLY A 195 -5.26 -0.62 6.95
CA GLY A 195 -4.25 -1.08 7.89
C GLY A 195 -4.89 -2.01 8.92
N LEU A 196 -4.40 -2.07 10.15
CA LEU A 196 -5.09 -2.77 11.26
C LEU A 196 -6.42 -2.10 11.60
N ASP A 197 -6.53 -0.81 11.36
CA ASP A 197 -7.76 -0.05 11.25
C ASP A 197 -7.95 0.32 9.77
N TYR A 198 -9.17 0.60 9.35
CA TYR A 198 -9.43 1.15 8.03
C TYR A 198 -10.51 2.23 8.05
N ALA A 199 -10.49 3.06 7.02
CA ALA A 199 -11.59 3.92 6.65
C ALA A 199 -11.87 3.81 5.16
N ALA A 200 -13.10 4.05 4.75
CA ALA A 200 -13.52 3.99 3.37
C ALA A 200 -14.60 5.03 3.06
N ILE A 201 -14.56 5.55 1.83
CA ILE A 201 -15.67 6.27 1.22
C ILE A 201 -16.21 5.44 0.06
N ALA A 202 -17.51 5.21 0.02
CA ALA A 202 -18.12 4.28 -0.94
C ALA A 202 -19.50 4.73 -1.41
N VAL A 203 -19.89 4.24 -2.58
CA VAL A 203 -21.30 4.24 -3.00
C VAL A 203 -21.93 2.95 -2.51
N GLU A 204 -23.09 3.06 -1.88
CA GLU A 204 -23.90 1.94 -1.38
C GLU A 204 -25.27 1.93 -2.02
N SER A 205 -25.70 0.77 -2.49
CA SER A 205 -27.08 0.56 -2.98
C SER A 205 -28.03 0.32 -1.82
N SER A 206 -29.21 0.96 -1.87
CA SER A 206 -30.25 0.83 -0.86
C SER A 206 -31.63 0.67 -1.52
N THR A 207 -32.68 0.42 -0.73
CA THR A 207 -34.06 0.23 -1.22
C THR A 207 -34.62 1.45 -1.93
N ASP A 208 -34.18 2.64 -1.56
CA ASP A 208 -34.70 3.93 -2.04
C ASP A 208 -33.70 4.71 -2.92
N GLY A 209 -32.56 4.09 -3.26
CA GLY A 209 -31.52 4.68 -4.12
C GLY A 209 -30.11 4.41 -3.67
N ASN A 210 -29.16 5.08 -4.31
CA ASN A 210 -27.76 4.97 -3.96
C ASN A 210 -27.32 6.11 -3.03
N TYR A 211 -26.46 5.80 -2.09
CA TYR A 211 -25.92 6.77 -1.14
C TYR A 211 -24.40 6.77 -1.15
N LEU A 212 -23.80 7.93 -0.98
CA LEU A 212 -22.41 8.03 -0.59
C LEU A 212 -22.35 7.82 0.93
N VAL A 213 -21.49 6.91 1.35
CA VAL A 213 -21.26 6.56 2.76
C VAL A 213 -19.79 6.73 3.11
N TYR A 214 -19.53 7.11 4.34
CA TYR A 214 -18.21 7.05 4.96
C TYR A 214 -18.23 6.07 6.11
N LYS A 215 -17.19 5.27 6.27
CA LYS A 215 -17.09 4.29 7.34
C LYS A 215 -15.67 4.16 7.89
N GLU A 216 -15.62 3.85 9.16
CA GLU A 216 -14.38 3.49 9.87
C GLU A 216 -14.53 2.16 10.60
N CYS A 217 -13.43 1.44 10.73
CA CYS A 217 -13.36 0.24 11.54
C CYS A 217 -12.03 0.19 12.29
N LYS A 218 -12.10 0.17 13.60
CA LYS A 218 -10.93 0.00 14.47
C LYS A 218 -10.73 -1.46 14.79
N ASP A 219 -9.45 -1.88 14.91
CA ASP A 219 -9.06 -3.28 15.18
C ASP A 219 -9.75 -4.28 14.22
N ALA A 220 -9.81 -3.93 12.92
CA ALA A 220 -10.57 -4.66 11.91
C ALA A 220 -10.17 -6.14 11.83
N GLY A 221 -8.86 -6.47 11.89
CA GLY A 221 -8.36 -7.83 11.90
C GLY A 221 -8.72 -8.65 13.13
N LYS A 222 -9.32 -8.02 14.17
CA LYS A 222 -9.84 -8.68 15.37
C LYS A 222 -11.38 -8.71 15.40
N GLY A 223 -12.01 -8.41 14.27
CA GLY A 223 -13.47 -8.40 14.17
C GLY A 223 -14.12 -7.10 14.67
N GLY A 224 -13.40 -5.98 14.58
CA GLY A 224 -13.95 -4.67 14.89
C GLY A 224 -15.20 -4.36 14.08
N THR A 225 -16.13 -3.59 14.65
CA THR A 225 -17.38 -3.17 14.01
C THR A 225 -17.15 -1.90 13.19
N GLU A 226 -17.79 -1.82 12.02
CA GLU A 226 -17.83 -0.60 11.21
C GLU A 226 -18.75 0.44 11.86
N ASP A 227 -18.25 1.67 11.96
CA ASP A 227 -19.04 2.88 12.22
C ASP A 227 -19.28 3.56 10.85
N GLU A 228 -20.53 3.58 10.40
CA GLU A 228 -20.92 4.07 9.08
C GLU A 228 -21.86 5.25 9.17
N LYS A 229 -21.63 6.26 8.35
CA LYS A 229 -22.55 7.39 8.17
C LYS A 229 -22.86 7.63 6.69
N LYS A 230 -24.13 7.89 6.39
CA LYS A 230 -24.56 8.37 5.07
C LYS A 230 -24.25 9.85 4.93
N ILE A 231 -23.61 10.22 3.81
CA ILE A 231 -23.20 11.61 3.52
C ILE A 231 -24.26 12.29 2.65
N ILE A 232 -24.53 11.75 1.45
CA ILE A 232 -25.51 12.27 0.51
C ILE A 232 -26.22 11.15 -0.24
N ARG A 233 -27.44 11.42 -0.71
CA ARG A 233 -28.11 10.61 -1.71
C ARG A 233 -27.61 10.97 -3.10
N LEU A 234 -27.30 9.97 -3.92
CA LEU A 234 -26.77 10.15 -5.26
C LEU A 234 -27.89 10.10 -6.31
N SER A 235 -27.82 11.00 -7.28
CA SER A 235 -28.71 11.04 -8.45
C SER A 235 -28.06 10.46 -9.72
N SER A 236 -26.78 10.14 -9.68
CA SER A 236 -25.98 9.60 -10.77
C SER A 236 -25.27 8.32 -10.33
N SER A 237 -25.00 7.42 -11.27
CA SER A 237 -24.11 6.27 -11.08
C SER A 237 -22.64 6.69 -11.01
N ILE A 238 -22.30 7.86 -11.53
CA ILE A 238 -20.93 8.37 -11.60
C ILE A 238 -20.65 9.30 -10.43
N ILE A 239 -19.54 9.05 -9.74
CA ILE A 239 -18.99 9.88 -8.69
C ILE A 239 -17.46 9.84 -8.74
N TYR A 240 -16.84 10.88 -8.22
CA TYR A 240 -15.38 10.98 -8.06
C TYR A 240 -15.06 10.91 -6.57
N LEU A 241 -14.22 9.97 -6.20
CA LEU A 241 -13.79 9.77 -4.82
C LEU A 241 -12.34 10.22 -4.67
N GLY A 242 -12.00 10.74 -3.50
CA GLY A 242 -10.65 11.16 -3.19
C GLY A 242 -10.27 10.90 -1.75
N VAL A 243 -8.97 10.78 -1.50
CA VAL A 243 -8.38 10.81 -0.16
C VAL A 243 -7.07 11.57 -0.19
N LYS A 244 -6.90 12.50 0.74
CA LYS A 244 -5.64 13.18 1.04
C LYS A 244 -4.95 12.43 2.17
N ILE A 245 -3.68 12.13 2.00
CA ILE A 245 -2.82 11.59 3.03
C ILE A 245 -1.79 12.68 3.34
N GLU A 246 -1.87 13.21 4.55
CA GLU A 246 -0.98 14.25 5.05
C GLU A 246 0.15 13.65 5.89
N ALA A 247 1.09 14.50 6.31
CA ALA A 247 2.18 14.11 7.20
C ALA A 247 1.67 13.31 8.41
N SER A 248 2.44 12.32 8.84
CA SER A 248 2.05 11.37 9.90
C SER A 248 0.88 10.47 9.56
N ALA A 249 0.55 10.31 8.26
CA ALA A 249 -0.50 9.45 7.73
C ALA A 249 -1.92 9.79 8.24
N LYS A 250 -2.21 11.08 8.40
CA LYS A 250 -3.55 11.60 8.57
C LYS A 250 -4.28 11.61 7.24
N CYS A 251 -5.49 11.07 7.20
CA CYS A 251 -6.25 10.87 5.99
C CYS A 251 -7.58 11.64 6.03
N HIS A 252 -7.87 12.40 4.97
CA HIS A 252 -9.12 13.10 4.78
C HIS A 252 -9.77 12.60 3.50
N PHE A 253 -10.93 11.98 3.63
CA PHE A 253 -11.72 11.51 2.48
C PHE A 253 -12.56 12.63 1.91
N GLY A 254 -12.84 12.55 0.62
CA GLY A 254 -13.66 13.52 -0.07
C GLY A 254 -14.29 12.95 -1.33
N TYR A 255 -15.19 13.71 -1.91
CA TYR A 255 -15.89 13.35 -3.14
C TYR A 255 -16.13 14.57 -4.02
N SER A 256 -16.39 14.32 -5.29
CA SER A 256 -16.87 15.34 -6.23
C SER A 256 -17.95 14.77 -7.14
N LEU A 257 -18.93 15.59 -7.50
CA LEU A 257 -19.99 15.23 -8.44
C LEU A 257 -19.65 15.60 -9.89
N ASN A 258 -18.63 16.45 -10.10
CA ASN A 258 -18.21 16.93 -11.43
C ASN A 258 -16.76 16.60 -11.78
N GLY A 259 -16.01 16.00 -10.84
CA GLY A 259 -14.60 15.64 -11.01
C GLY A 259 -13.60 16.81 -10.84
N ILE A 260 -14.09 18.00 -10.50
CA ILE A 260 -13.28 19.23 -10.34
C ILE A 260 -13.35 19.72 -8.90
N ASP A 261 -14.56 19.97 -8.42
CA ASP A 261 -14.80 20.55 -7.10
C ASP A 261 -15.00 19.43 -6.08
N TYR A 262 -13.99 19.23 -5.22
CA TYR A 262 -14.04 18.21 -4.17
C TYR A 262 -14.55 18.79 -2.85
N VAL A 263 -15.53 18.09 -2.28
CA VAL A 263 -16.00 18.29 -0.91
C VAL A 263 -15.22 17.34 -0.01
N TRP A 264 -14.35 17.88 0.83
CA TRP A 264 -13.57 17.11 1.81
C TRP A 264 -14.35 16.96 3.11
N LEU A 265 -14.43 15.75 3.64
CA LEU A 265 -15.10 15.48 4.91
C LEU A 265 -14.29 16.07 6.06
N VAL A 266 -14.97 16.48 7.11
CA VAL A 266 -14.33 17.00 8.33
C VAL A 266 -13.70 15.92 9.19
N ASP A 267 -14.09 14.65 8.94
CA ASP A 267 -13.55 13.51 9.66
C ASP A 267 -12.09 13.27 9.27
N GLU A 268 -11.24 13.11 10.26
CA GLU A 268 -9.84 12.75 10.11
C GLU A 268 -9.64 11.28 10.51
N PHE A 269 -9.13 10.48 9.60
CA PHE A 269 -8.76 9.10 9.88
C PHE A 269 -7.24 8.99 10.06
N GLN A 270 -6.79 8.47 11.20
CA GLN A 270 -5.37 8.16 11.43
C GLN A 270 -5.05 6.77 10.90
N ALA A 271 -4.35 6.68 9.77
CA ALA A 271 -3.92 5.39 9.24
C ALA A 271 -2.94 4.69 10.18
N ARG A 272 -3.12 3.37 10.35
CA ARG A 272 -2.26 2.50 11.14
C ARG A 272 -1.52 1.51 10.23
N VAL A 273 -0.45 0.93 10.76
CA VAL A 273 0.25 -0.20 10.11
C VAL A 273 -0.73 -1.33 9.76
N GLY A 274 -0.41 -2.09 8.72
CA GLY A 274 -0.99 -3.42 8.52
C GLY A 274 -0.21 -4.49 9.28
N GLN A 275 -0.55 -5.75 9.09
CA GLN A 275 0.20 -6.86 9.67
C GLN A 275 1.52 -7.04 8.89
N TRP A 276 2.67 -6.74 9.52
CA TRP A 276 4.01 -6.79 8.93
C TRP A 276 4.29 -5.81 7.77
N ILE A 277 3.36 -4.94 7.46
CA ILE A 277 3.42 -3.98 6.35
C ILE A 277 2.88 -2.63 6.80
N GLY A 278 2.98 -1.60 5.92
CA GLY A 278 2.32 -0.32 6.12
C GLY A 278 0.83 -0.36 5.83
N ALA A 279 0.20 0.79 5.97
CA ALA A 279 -1.11 1.03 5.40
C ALA A 279 -1.06 0.96 3.86
N LYS A 280 -2.20 0.70 3.27
CA LYS A 280 -2.40 0.65 1.82
C LYS A 280 -3.61 1.51 1.45
N VAL A 281 -3.64 1.96 0.22
CA VAL A 281 -4.78 2.66 -0.39
C VAL A 281 -5.30 1.84 -1.56
N GLY A 282 -6.61 1.80 -1.78
CA GLY A 282 -7.13 1.05 -2.92
C GLY A 282 -8.64 1.01 -3.06
N LEU A 283 -9.09 0.10 -3.88
CA LEU A 283 -10.43 0.00 -4.43
C LEU A 283 -11.12 -1.29 -3.98
N PHE A 284 -12.43 -1.28 -3.90
CA PHE A 284 -13.22 -2.47 -3.60
C PHE A 284 -14.62 -2.42 -4.23
N CYS A 285 -15.21 -3.59 -4.41
CA CYS A 285 -16.63 -3.76 -4.74
C CYS A 285 -17.11 -5.04 -4.06
N ILE A 286 -18.09 -4.91 -3.16
CA ILE A 286 -18.53 -5.99 -2.26
C ILE A 286 -20.06 -6.01 -2.12
N ARG A 287 -20.59 -7.11 -1.58
CA ARG A 287 -21.98 -7.26 -1.16
C ARG A 287 -22.09 -8.22 0.03
N GLU A 288 -23.23 -8.18 0.71
CA GLU A 288 -23.56 -9.11 1.80
C GLU A 288 -24.49 -10.24 1.32
N SER A 289 -25.38 -9.95 0.38
CA SER A 289 -26.36 -10.90 -0.14
C SER A 289 -25.79 -11.95 -1.06
N LYS A 290 -26.30 -13.18 -0.99
CA LYS A 290 -26.00 -14.25 -1.94
C LYS A 290 -26.69 -13.98 -3.27
N SER A 291 -25.94 -14.01 -4.36
CA SER A 291 -26.45 -13.86 -5.72
C SER A 291 -25.44 -14.41 -6.74
N ASN A 292 -25.96 -15.01 -7.81
CA ASN A 292 -25.17 -15.39 -8.98
C ASN A 292 -25.13 -14.27 -10.04
N ASP A 293 -25.83 -13.16 -9.78
CA ASP A 293 -25.94 -12.00 -10.67
C ASP A 293 -25.50 -10.75 -9.89
N PRO A 294 -24.19 -10.56 -9.70
CA PRO A 294 -23.66 -9.41 -8.98
C PRO A 294 -23.70 -8.15 -9.82
N GLY A 295 -23.88 -6.99 -9.16
CA GLY A 295 -23.53 -5.71 -9.72
C GLY A 295 -22.03 -5.52 -9.84
N TYR A 296 -21.62 -4.33 -10.27
CA TYR A 296 -20.19 -4.01 -10.43
C TYR A 296 -19.95 -2.50 -10.30
N ALA A 297 -18.69 -2.14 -10.22
CA ALA A 297 -18.22 -0.78 -10.37
C ALA A 297 -17.11 -0.74 -11.44
N ASP A 298 -17.20 0.19 -12.37
CA ASP A 298 -16.16 0.52 -13.31
C ASP A 298 -15.34 1.70 -12.74
N PHE A 299 -14.04 1.49 -12.55
CA PHE A 299 -13.09 2.52 -12.13
C PHE A 299 -12.32 2.98 -13.37
N ASP A 300 -12.48 4.25 -13.73
CA ASP A 300 -11.91 4.84 -14.96
C ASP A 300 -10.40 5.09 -14.78
N TRP A 301 -10.01 5.54 -13.59
CA TRP A 301 -8.61 5.72 -13.22
C TRP A 301 -8.40 5.58 -11.71
N PHE A 302 -7.13 5.43 -11.34
CA PHE A 302 -6.62 5.61 -9.99
C PHE A 302 -5.40 6.51 -10.09
N ARG A 303 -5.52 7.77 -9.70
CA ARG A 303 -4.47 8.77 -9.86
C ARG A 303 -3.87 9.16 -8.52
N VAL A 304 -2.56 9.04 -8.43
CA VAL A 304 -1.75 9.50 -7.31
C VAL A 304 -1.09 10.80 -7.71
N GLY A 305 -1.18 11.81 -6.88
CA GLY A 305 -0.59 13.12 -7.11
C GLY A 305 -0.12 13.79 -5.83
N ALA A 306 0.59 14.90 -5.99
CA ALA A 306 0.96 15.72 -4.84
C ALA A 306 -0.29 16.36 -4.20
N LEU A 307 -0.21 16.63 -2.89
CA LEU A 307 -1.23 17.43 -2.23
C LEU A 307 -1.29 18.81 -2.90
N THR A 308 -2.43 19.13 -3.48
CA THR A 308 -2.70 20.52 -3.88
C THR A 308 -3.07 21.32 -2.64
N LYS A 309 -2.36 22.44 -2.46
CA LYS A 309 -2.61 23.39 -1.37
C LYS A 309 -3.98 24.03 -1.50
#